data_38f075928290ac53d35106c1d7127f57
#
_entry.id   38f075928290ac53d35106c1d7127f57
#
_cell.length_a   1.000
_cell.length_b   1.000
_cell.length_c   1.000
_cell.angle_alpha   90.00
_cell.angle_beta   90.00
_cell.angle_gamma   90.00
#
_symmetry.space_group_name_H-M   'P 1'
#
loop_
_entity.id
_entity.type
_entity.pdbx_description
1 polymer ?
#
loop_
_entity_poly.entity_id
_entity_poly.type
_entity_poly.pdbx_seq_one_letter_code
_entity_poly.pdbx_strand_id
1 'polypeptide(L)'
;HRVDRRQRQMCIRDSIMAPSTYVGRDLIAFLSVDFSSSQVSNVINFSIEEGNVITSNSINGGESEYNSKITSDKKFLLIRPKSFEEVQVELSNTNYETIEINSEDPEVFDIFIEEKSGPQLEDSKIVVSAGRGMVDSSNLSLVEDLASKLNAAIGGTRAIVDAGWMPYSQQVGQTGKTVKPDVYIALGISGATQHQVGMKDSKYIIAINKDEEAPIFQIADLGLVADTLSIVPKITENL
;
A
#
# COMPACT_ATOMS: atom_id res chain seq x y z
N HIS A 1 11.46 -9.60 -44.11
CA HIS A 1 10.32 -9.16 -43.33
C HIS A 1 10.49 -9.57 -41.84
N ARG A 2 11.43 -8.91 -41.20
CA ARG A 2 11.51 -8.86 -39.74
C ARG A 2 10.58 -7.73 -39.24
N VAL A 3 9.31 -7.86 -39.42
CA VAL A 3 8.35 -7.11 -38.59
C VAL A 3 8.34 -7.79 -37.25
N ASP A 4 8.95 -7.13 -36.38
CA ASP A 4 9.48 -7.43 -35.13
C ASP A 4 8.52 -8.26 -34.27
N ARG A 5 8.99 -9.34 -33.65
CA ARG A 5 8.22 -10.12 -32.64
C ARG A 5 7.65 -9.23 -31.54
N ARG A 6 8.30 -8.10 -31.24
CA ARG A 6 7.82 -7.07 -30.32
C ARG A 6 6.49 -6.48 -30.77
N GLN A 7 6.39 -6.08 -32.04
CA GLN A 7 5.17 -5.54 -32.62
C GLN A 7 4.05 -6.60 -32.64
N ARG A 8 4.37 -7.87 -32.87
CA ARG A 8 3.38 -8.96 -32.81
C ARG A 8 2.87 -9.23 -31.39
N GLN A 9 3.75 -9.22 -30.39
CA GLN A 9 3.31 -9.42 -28.99
C GLN A 9 2.51 -8.23 -28.46
N MET A 10 2.88 -6.99 -28.83
CA MET A 10 2.13 -5.79 -28.48
C MET A 10 0.83 -5.64 -29.28
N CYS A 11 0.76 -6.14 -30.51
CA CYS A 11 -0.47 -6.12 -31.32
C CYS A 11 -1.53 -7.14 -30.84
N ILE A 12 -1.12 -8.22 -30.17
CA ILE A 12 -2.02 -9.26 -29.66
C ILE A 12 -2.57 -8.89 -28.27
N ARG A 13 -1.83 -8.11 -27.48
CA ARG A 13 -2.26 -7.68 -26.15
C ARG A 13 -2.94 -6.33 -26.26
N ASP A 14 -4.17 -6.29 -25.87
CA ASP A 14 -5.00 -5.08 -25.86
C ASP A 14 -4.97 -4.35 -24.51
N SER A 15 -4.47 -5.01 -23.46
CA SER A 15 -4.45 -4.47 -22.10
C SER A 15 -3.05 -4.57 -21.51
N ILE A 16 -2.56 -3.46 -20.96
CA ILE A 16 -1.26 -3.33 -20.30
C ILE A 16 -1.50 -2.82 -18.89
N MET A 17 -1.01 -3.55 -17.90
CA MET A 17 -1.21 -3.24 -16.50
C MET A 17 0.13 -3.11 -15.79
N ALA A 18 0.22 -2.15 -14.88
CA ALA A 18 1.36 -1.99 -13.99
C ALA A 18 0.87 -1.62 -12.58
N PRO A 19 1.63 -1.94 -11.53
CA PRO A 19 1.32 -1.44 -10.19
C PRO A 19 1.50 0.08 -10.16
N SER A 20 0.70 0.76 -9.35
CA SER A 20 0.76 2.24 -9.18
C SER A 20 1.94 2.66 -8.31
N THR A 21 3.15 2.16 -8.64
CA THR A 21 4.45 2.59 -8.12
C THR A 21 4.99 3.77 -8.94
N TYR A 22 6.08 4.40 -8.51
CA TYR A 22 6.73 5.46 -9.29
C TYR A 22 7.08 4.99 -10.70
N VAL A 23 7.78 3.84 -10.81
CA VAL A 23 8.18 3.25 -12.10
C VAL A 23 6.96 2.88 -12.94
N GLY A 24 5.94 2.27 -12.33
CA GLY A 24 4.72 1.88 -13.04
C GLY A 24 3.96 3.08 -13.60
N ARG A 25 3.88 4.18 -12.84
CA ARG A 25 3.24 5.44 -13.28
C ARG A 25 3.95 6.05 -14.47
N ASP A 26 5.29 6.17 -14.42
CA ASP A 26 6.09 6.73 -15.50
C ASP A 26 5.96 5.87 -16.76
N LEU A 27 6.09 4.55 -16.62
CA LEU A 27 5.98 3.61 -17.73
C LEU A 27 4.62 3.68 -18.42
N ILE A 28 3.52 3.60 -17.65
CA ILE A 28 2.16 3.62 -18.19
C ILE A 28 1.82 4.98 -18.79
N ALA A 29 2.26 6.09 -18.16
CA ALA A 29 2.06 7.42 -18.72
C ALA A 29 2.76 7.57 -20.06
N PHE A 30 4.03 7.17 -20.17
CA PHE A 30 4.79 7.20 -21.40
C PHE A 30 4.13 6.35 -22.50
N LEU A 31 3.81 5.08 -22.21
CA LEU A 31 3.21 4.18 -23.18
C LEU A 31 1.81 4.63 -23.62
N SER A 32 1.00 5.17 -22.72
CA SER A 32 -0.34 5.65 -23.10
C SER A 32 -0.30 6.80 -24.10
N VAL A 33 0.69 7.69 -23.97
CA VAL A 33 0.90 8.77 -24.94
C VAL A 33 1.45 8.22 -26.27
N ASP A 34 2.44 7.34 -26.23
CA ASP A 34 3.06 6.74 -27.42
C ASP A 34 2.03 5.97 -28.27
N PHE A 35 1.08 5.29 -27.62
CA PHE A 35 -0.02 4.60 -28.29
C PHE A 35 -1.27 5.47 -28.52
N SER A 36 -1.21 6.76 -28.22
CA SER A 36 -2.36 7.69 -28.33
C SER A 36 -3.62 7.14 -27.66
N SER A 37 -3.47 6.56 -26.49
CA SER A 37 -4.53 5.84 -25.75
C SER A 37 -4.75 6.40 -24.35
N SER A 38 -5.89 6.09 -23.76
CA SER A 38 -6.25 6.51 -22.41
C SER A 38 -5.66 5.56 -21.37
N GLN A 39 -5.33 6.11 -20.20
CA GLN A 39 -4.99 5.33 -19.02
C GLN A 39 -6.01 5.52 -17.91
N VAL A 40 -6.20 4.50 -17.08
CA VAL A 40 -6.99 4.57 -15.85
C VAL A 40 -6.09 4.30 -14.66
N SER A 41 -6.12 5.23 -13.70
CA SER A 41 -5.27 5.18 -12.50
C SER A 41 -6.06 4.75 -11.28
N ASN A 42 -5.35 4.28 -10.25
CA ASN A 42 -5.92 3.90 -8.95
C ASN A 42 -7.03 2.85 -9.06
N VAL A 43 -6.82 1.87 -9.95
CA VAL A 43 -7.76 0.77 -10.16
C VAL A 43 -7.71 -0.18 -8.96
N ILE A 44 -8.86 -0.38 -8.31
CA ILE A 44 -9.00 -1.30 -7.16
C ILE A 44 -9.59 -2.63 -7.55
N ASN A 45 -10.37 -2.65 -8.65
CA ASN A 45 -10.93 -3.87 -9.22
C ASN A 45 -11.19 -3.68 -10.72
N PHE A 46 -11.28 -4.77 -11.47
CA PHE A 46 -11.69 -4.73 -12.88
C PHE A 46 -12.42 -6.02 -13.27
N SER A 47 -13.30 -5.91 -14.26
CA SER A 47 -13.96 -7.02 -14.93
C SER A 47 -13.81 -6.91 -16.46
N ILE A 48 -14.04 -8.00 -17.14
CA ILE A 48 -14.10 -8.04 -18.61
C ILE A 48 -15.54 -8.41 -18.99
N GLU A 49 -16.24 -7.47 -19.62
CA GLU A 49 -17.62 -7.63 -20.02
C GLU A 49 -17.74 -7.37 -21.53
N GLU A 50 -18.19 -8.38 -22.26
CA GLU A 50 -18.36 -8.31 -23.73
C GLU A 50 -17.09 -7.78 -24.47
N GLY A 51 -15.90 -8.16 -23.97
CA GLY A 51 -14.62 -7.71 -24.54
C GLY A 51 -14.19 -6.30 -24.12
N ASN A 52 -14.96 -5.61 -23.29
CA ASN A 52 -14.58 -4.32 -22.70
C ASN A 52 -14.01 -4.51 -21.29
N VAL A 53 -13.04 -3.69 -20.93
CA VAL A 53 -12.52 -3.62 -19.56
C VAL A 53 -13.31 -2.57 -18.80
N ILE A 54 -13.96 -3.01 -17.72
CA ILE A 54 -14.65 -2.15 -16.75
C ILE A 54 -13.77 -2.10 -15.52
N THR A 55 -13.42 -0.92 -15.05
CA THR A 55 -12.60 -0.73 -13.86
C THR A 55 -13.39 -0.11 -12.74
N SER A 56 -13.12 -0.51 -11.50
CA SER A 56 -13.59 0.20 -10.30
C SER A 56 -12.44 1.00 -9.71
N ASN A 57 -12.71 2.24 -9.38
CA ASN A 57 -11.73 3.22 -8.93
C ASN A 57 -12.23 3.92 -7.67
N SER A 58 -11.36 4.06 -6.69
CA SER A 58 -11.65 4.73 -5.43
C SER A 58 -11.27 6.20 -5.49
N ILE A 59 -12.16 7.08 -5.01
CA ILE A 59 -11.95 8.53 -4.88
C ILE A 59 -12.30 9.02 -3.46
N ASN A 60 -11.95 10.27 -3.15
CA ASN A 60 -12.21 10.91 -1.86
C ASN A 60 -11.73 10.06 -0.66
N GLY A 61 -10.50 9.54 -0.72
CA GLY A 61 -9.97 8.70 0.37
C GLY A 61 -10.66 7.33 0.51
N GLY A 62 -11.43 6.91 -0.50
CA GLY A 62 -12.16 5.65 -0.51
C GLY A 62 -13.58 5.75 0.04
N GLU A 63 -14.10 6.96 0.20
CA GLU A 63 -15.51 7.19 0.56
C GLU A 63 -16.46 6.96 -0.63
N SER A 64 -15.92 7.05 -1.84
CA SER A 64 -16.71 6.87 -3.07
C SER A 64 -15.94 6.03 -4.08
N GLU A 65 -16.68 5.27 -4.87
CA GLU A 65 -16.16 4.50 -5.99
C GLU A 65 -16.88 4.90 -7.28
N TYR A 66 -16.16 4.85 -8.38
CA TYR A 66 -16.76 5.00 -9.71
C TYR A 66 -16.26 3.90 -10.64
N ASN A 67 -17.08 3.54 -11.59
CA ASN A 67 -16.73 2.58 -12.62
C ASN A 67 -16.42 3.30 -13.94
N SER A 68 -15.35 2.85 -14.62
CA SER A 68 -14.97 3.36 -15.92
C SER A 68 -14.96 2.24 -16.95
N LYS A 69 -15.52 2.49 -18.12
CA LYS A 69 -15.42 1.61 -19.28
C LYS A 69 -14.32 2.15 -20.20
N ILE A 70 -13.31 1.33 -20.47
CA ILE A 70 -12.22 1.70 -21.37
C ILE A 70 -12.60 1.31 -22.79
N THR A 71 -12.75 2.31 -23.66
CA THR A 71 -13.21 2.14 -25.05
C THR A 71 -12.09 2.20 -26.08
N SER A 72 -10.87 2.56 -25.68
CA SER A 72 -9.70 2.58 -26.57
C SER A 72 -9.26 1.17 -26.95
N ASP A 73 -8.66 1.02 -28.15
CA ASP A 73 -8.12 -0.27 -28.61
C ASP A 73 -7.04 -0.83 -27.68
N LYS A 74 -6.16 0.04 -27.22
CA LYS A 74 -5.18 -0.29 -26.17
C LYS A 74 -5.67 0.27 -24.84
N LYS A 75 -5.52 -0.52 -23.80
CA LYS A 75 -6.03 -0.22 -22.46
C LYS A 75 -4.86 -0.20 -21.48
N PHE A 76 -4.66 0.91 -20.79
CA PHE A 76 -3.58 1.08 -19.83
C PHE A 76 -4.17 1.26 -18.44
N LEU A 77 -3.77 0.37 -17.50
CA LEU A 77 -4.28 0.36 -16.15
C LEU A 77 -3.14 0.48 -15.14
N LEU A 78 -3.30 1.40 -14.20
CA LEU A 78 -2.48 1.48 -13.00
C LEU A 78 -3.24 0.88 -11.83
N ILE A 79 -2.81 -0.30 -11.43
CA ILE A 79 -3.44 -1.06 -10.35
C ILE A 79 -2.94 -0.53 -9.00
N ARG A 80 -3.87 -0.23 -8.10
CA ARG A 80 -3.53 0.13 -6.73
C ARG A 80 -2.84 -1.05 -6.04
N PRO A 81 -1.67 -0.87 -5.42
CA PRO A 81 -1.01 -1.93 -4.67
C PRO A 81 -1.95 -2.56 -3.63
N LYS A 82 -1.85 -3.87 -3.45
CA LYS A 82 -2.61 -4.66 -2.47
C LYS A 82 -4.13 -4.71 -2.71
N SER A 83 -4.63 -4.30 -3.88
CA SER A 83 -6.06 -4.43 -4.23
C SER A 83 -6.48 -5.86 -4.57
N PHE A 84 -5.53 -6.71 -4.95
CA PHE A 84 -5.78 -8.11 -5.29
C PHE A 84 -5.03 -9.04 -4.34
N GLU A 85 -5.62 -10.19 -4.05
CA GLU A 85 -4.95 -11.26 -3.29
C GLU A 85 -3.91 -11.96 -4.16
N GLU A 86 -2.82 -12.39 -3.52
CA GLU A 86 -1.80 -13.19 -4.20
C GLU A 86 -2.34 -14.60 -4.49
N VAL A 87 -2.22 -15.01 -5.73
CA VAL A 87 -2.56 -16.36 -6.16
C VAL A 87 -1.27 -17.11 -6.50
N GLN A 88 -1.00 -18.21 -5.80
CA GLN A 88 0.10 -19.10 -6.17
C GLN A 88 -0.27 -19.87 -7.43
N VAL A 89 0.52 -19.70 -8.49
CA VAL A 89 0.37 -20.41 -9.76
C VAL A 89 1.63 -21.24 -10.00
N GLU A 90 1.47 -22.55 -10.19
CA GLU A 90 2.58 -23.38 -10.69
C GLU A 90 2.85 -23.04 -12.16
N LEU A 91 3.98 -22.38 -12.41
CA LEU A 91 4.45 -22.08 -13.78
C LEU A 91 5.16 -23.32 -14.32
N SER A 92 4.50 -24.09 -15.19
CA SER A 92 5.05 -25.33 -15.75
C SER A 92 6.05 -25.10 -16.89
N ASN A 93 6.04 -23.96 -17.59
CA ASN A 93 6.99 -23.63 -18.67
C ASN A 93 7.21 -22.13 -18.75
N THR A 94 8.42 -21.67 -18.44
CA THR A 94 8.84 -20.27 -18.58
C THR A 94 9.83 -20.16 -19.75
N ASN A 95 9.41 -19.55 -20.83
CA ASN A 95 10.31 -19.16 -21.93
C ASN A 95 10.85 -17.75 -21.66
N TYR A 96 12.15 -17.63 -21.48
CA TYR A 96 12.83 -16.34 -21.32
C TYR A 96 13.37 -15.87 -22.65
N GLU A 97 13.17 -14.60 -22.99
CA GLU A 97 13.82 -13.93 -24.11
C GLU A 97 14.67 -12.79 -23.53
N THR A 98 15.97 -12.85 -23.76
CA THR A 98 16.89 -11.79 -23.35
C THR A 98 16.94 -10.72 -24.44
N ILE A 99 16.72 -9.47 -24.07
CA ILE A 99 16.78 -8.32 -24.95
C ILE A 99 17.93 -7.45 -24.46
N GLU A 100 18.92 -7.25 -25.32
CA GLU A 100 19.98 -6.27 -25.07
C GLU A 100 19.44 -4.87 -25.39
N ILE A 101 19.48 -3.98 -24.41
CA ILE A 101 19.11 -2.57 -24.54
C ILE A 101 20.38 -1.75 -24.38
N ASN A 102 20.76 -1.02 -25.44
CA ASN A 102 21.76 0.02 -25.32
C ASN A 102 21.01 1.31 -24.93
N SER A 103 21.13 1.76 -23.71
CA SER A 103 20.58 3.02 -23.23
C SER A 103 21.72 3.97 -22.86
N GLU A 104 21.50 5.27 -23.07
CA GLU A 104 22.36 6.35 -22.57
C GLU A 104 21.85 6.84 -21.21
N ASP A 105 21.41 5.90 -20.35
CA ASP A 105 20.89 6.25 -19.03
C ASP A 105 21.99 6.81 -18.14
N PRO A 106 21.62 7.66 -17.16
CA PRO A 106 22.56 8.14 -16.16
C PRO A 106 23.27 6.99 -15.45
N GLU A 107 24.56 7.06 -15.33
CA GLU A 107 25.34 6.07 -14.60
C GLU A 107 25.06 6.17 -13.12
N VAL A 108 24.67 5.06 -12.49
CA VAL A 108 24.48 4.98 -11.04
C VAL A 108 25.84 4.70 -10.40
N PHE A 109 26.42 5.71 -9.75
CA PHE A 109 27.75 5.60 -9.14
C PHE A 109 27.74 4.89 -7.79
N ASP A 110 26.66 5.03 -7.04
CA ASP A 110 26.51 4.41 -5.71
C ASP A 110 25.05 4.20 -5.36
N ILE A 111 24.76 3.12 -4.63
CA ILE A 111 23.43 2.82 -4.11
C ILE A 111 23.56 2.63 -2.60
N PHE A 112 23.06 3.58 -1.84
CA PHE A 112 22.94 3.41 -0.40
C PHE A 112 21.68 2.60 -0.08
N ILE A 113 21.88 1.39 0.44
CA ILE A 113 20.80 0.54 0.94
C ILE A 113 20.80 0.65 2.46
N GLU A 114 19.78 1.32 3.00
CA GLU A 114 19.56 1.35 4.44
C GLU A 114 19.22 -0.07 4.93
N GLU A 115 20.01 -0.62 5.85
CA GLU A 115 19.70 -1.89 6.49
C GLU A 115 18.45 -1.72 7.37
N LYS A 116 17.35 -2.26 6.91
CA LYS A 116 16.09 -2.24 7.66
C LYS A 116 16.06 -3.42 8.61
N SER A 117 16.05 -3.14 9.91
CA SER A 117 15.89 -4.16 10.95
C SER A 117 14.40 -4.46 11.18
N GLY A 118 14.05 -5.74 11.29
CA GLY A 118 12.69 -6.19 11.63
C GLY A 118 11.70 -6.27 10.47
N PRO A 119 10.44 -6.66 10.77
CA PRO A 119 9.38 -6.80 9.78
C PRO A 119 9.07 -5.48 9.06
N GLN A 120 8.92 -5.54 7.73
CA GLN A 120 8.61 -4.36 6.93
C GLN A 120 7.11 -4.11 6.91
N LEU A 121 6.70 -2.82 6.94
CA LEU A 121 5.30 -2.42 6.95
C LEU A 121 4.49 -3.00 5.80
N GLU A 122 5.11 -3.07 4.62
CA GLU A 122 4.42 -3.49 3.40
C GLU A 122 4.09 -4.98 3.37
N ASP A 123 4.91 -5.80 4.05
CA ASP A 123 4.84 -7.27 3.95
C ASP A 123 4.42 -7.94 5.25
N SER A 124 4.29 -7.15 6.32
CA SER A 124 3.96 -7.70 7.64
C SER A 124 2.48 -8.08 7.74
N LYS A 125 2.22 -9.25 8.36
CA LYS A 125 0.86 -9.70 8.67
C LYS A 125 0.25 -8.96 9.85
N ILE A 126 1.08 -8.43 10.73
CA ILE A 126 0.63 -7.65 11.90
C ILE A 126 1.38 -6.32 11.89
N VAL A 127 0.65 -5.23 12.07
CA VAL A 127 1.21 -3.88 12.20
C VAL A 127 0.75 -3.29 13.52
N VAL A 128 1.70 -2.85 14.34
CA VAL A 128 1.43 -2.04 15.55
C VAL A 128 1.78 -0.59 15.23
N SER A 129 0.79 0.28 15.28
CA SER A 129 0.96 1.67 14.85
C SER A 129 0.65 2.64 15.98
N ALA A 130 1.53 3.64 16.13
CA ALA A 130 1.44 4.67 17.15
C ALA A 130 0.88 5.99 16.62
N GLY A 131 0.12 6.68 17.47
CA GLY A 131 -0.33 8.03 17.23
C GLY A 131 0.10 9.00 18.31
N ARG A 132 -0.36 10.24 18.23
CA ARG A 132 -0.02 11.29 19.20
C ARG A 132 -0.55 10.98 20.62
N GLY A 133 -1.49 10.04 20.77
CA GLY A 133 -1.96 9.56 22.07
C GLY A 133 -0.89 8.83 22.88
N MET A 134 0.27 8.51 22.29
CA MET A 134 1.45 8.03 23.02
C MET A 134 2.13 9.12 23.84
N VAL A 135 1.72 10.38 23.68
CA VAL A 135 2.10 11.57 24.47
C VAL A 135 3.56 12.01 24.24
N ASP A 136 4.52 11.10 24.30
CA ASP A 136 5.96 11.39 24.18
C ASP A 136 6.70 10.27 23.42
N SER A 137 7.82 10.63 22.78
CA SER A 137 8.66 9.67 22.04
C SER A 137 9.24 8.56 22.91
N SER A 138 9.51 8.82 24.19
CA SER A 138 10.00 7.79 25.12
C SER A 138 9.02 6.64 25.34
N ASN A 139 7.73 6.87 25.12
CA ASN A 139 6.70 5.85 25.25
C ASN A 139 6.61 4.92 24.01
N LEU A 140 7.36 5.21 22.96
CA LEU A 140 7.41 4.33 21.79
C LEU A 140 8.04 2.98 22.11
N SER A 141 8.83 2.87 23.18
CA SER A 141 9.32 1.59 23.68
C SER A 141 8.18 0.59 23.95
N LEU A 142 7.02 1.06 24.42
CA LEU A 142 5.85 0.20 24.63
C LEU A 142 5.30 -0.39 23.30
N VAL A 143 5.41 0.39 22.24
CA VAL A 143 5.02 -0.04 20.89
C VAL A 143 6.02 -1.06 20.36
N GLU A 144 7.30 -0.83 20.58
CA GLU A 144 8.42 -1.71 20.19
C GLU A 144 8.32 -3.06 20.91
N ASP A 145 8.07 -3.05 22.23
CA ASP A 145 7.90 -4.25 23.04
C ASP A 145 6.71 -5.09 22.55
N LEU A 146 5.56 -4.46 22.33
CA LEU A 146 4.38 -5.14 21.82
C LEU A 146 4.61 -5.69 20.40
N ALA A 147 5.21 -4.89 19.52
CA ALA A 147 5.52 -5.31 18.17
C ALA A 147 6.51 -6.48 18.14
N SER A 148 7.51 -6.47 19.00
CA SER A 148 8.48 -7.56 19.16
C SER A 148 7.79 -8.86 19.57
N LYS A 149 6.90 -8.82 20.56
CA LYS A 149 6.14 -9.98 21.02
C LYS A 149 5.28 -10.61 19.92
N LEU A 150 4.70 -9.75 19.07
CA LEU A 150 3.81 -10.15 17.98
C LEU A 150 4.55 -10.44 16.68
N ASN A 151 5.86 -10.27 16.61
CA ASN A 151 6.63 -10.25 15.36
C ASN A 151 6.00 -9.33 14.31
N ALA A 152 5.58 -8.14 14.74
CA ALA A 152 4.84 -7.16 13.97
C ALA A 152 5.74 -6.05 13.43
N ALA A 153 5.36 -5.43 12.33
CA ALA A 153 5.97 -4.20 11.88
C ALA A 153 5.46 -3.00 12.69
N ILE A 154 6.31 -1.99 12.83
CA ILE A 154 5.99 -0.77 13.55
C ILE A 154 5.63 0.33 12.55
N GLY A 155 4.47 0.93 12.75
CA GLY A 155 3.98 2.07 11.99
C GLY A 155 3.69 3.28 12.86
N GLY A 156 3.47 4.42 12.20
CA GLY A 156 3.08 5.63 12.89
C GLY A 156 2.28 6.59 12.04
N THR A 157 1.54 7.48 12.72
CA THR A 157 0.82 8.55 12.04
C THR A 157 1.78 9.65 11.59
N ARG A 158 1.41 10.39 10.55
CA ARG A 158 2.14 11.58 10.12
C ARG A 158 2.47 12.53 11.27
N ALA A 159 1.55 12.69 12.22
CA ALA A 159 1.72 13.62 13.34
C ALA A 159 2.92 13.30 14.24
N ILE A 160 3.28 12.02 14.44
CA ILE A 160 4.44 11.64 15.23
C ILE A 160 5.73 11.58 14.39
N VAL A 161 5.60 11.34 13.08
CA VAL A 161 6.71 11.44 12.13
C VAL A 161 7.15 12.90 11.97
N ASP A 162 6.20 13.82 11.77
CA ASP A 162 6.47 15.27 11.70
C ASP A 162 7.06 15.81 13.03
N ALA A 163 6.72 15.19 14.17
CA ALA A 163 7.33 15.49 15.47
C ALA A 163 8.73 14.89 15.68
N GLY A 164 9.24 14.13 14.70
CA GLY A 164 10.56 13.49 14.77
C GLY A 164 10.64 12.27 15.69
N TRP A 165 9.49 11.69 16.09
CA TRP A 165 9.46 10.50 16.95
C TRP A 165 9.77 9.22 16.19
N MET A 166 9.43 9.18 14.89
CA MET A 166 9.63 8.04 14.00
C MET A 166 10.16 8.50 12.64
N PRO A 167 10.93 7.64 11.93
CA PRO A 167 11.36 7.93 10.57
C PRO A 167 10.18 7.89 9.58
N TYR A 168 10.29 8.66 8.49
CA TYR A 168 9.27 8.70 7.43
C TYR A 168 8.98 7.32 6.81
N SER A 169 9.97 6.43 6.78
CA SER A 169 9.82 5.05 6.30
C SER A 169 8.79 4.22 7.06
N GLN A 170 8.41 4.64 8.27
CA GLN A 170 7.38 4.02 9.11
C GLN A 170 6.03 4.76 9.06
N GLN A 171 5.91 5.82 8.27
CA GLN A 171 4.65 6.55 8.17
C GLN A 171 3.57 5.74 7.44
N VAL A 172 2.40 5.61 8.08
CA VAL A 172 1.19 5.02 7.49
C VAL A 172 0.16 6.13 7.20
N GLY A 173 -0.41 6.12 6.01
CA GLY A 173 -1.44 7.09 5.61
C GLY A 173 -1.32 7.53 4.15
N GLN A 174 -2.12 8.51 3.78
CA GLN A 174 -2.22 9.04 2.42
C GLN A 174 -0.87 9.50 1.82
N THR A 175 -0.02 10.12 2.64
CA THR A 175 1.32 10.61 2.24
C THR A 175 2.46 9.68 2.66
N GLY A 176 2.15 8.59 3.32
CA GLY A 176 3.08 7.54 3.71
C GLY A 176 2.80 6.24 2.98
N LYS A 177 3.00 5.14 3.68
CA LYS A 177 2.76 3.81 3.16
C LYS A 177 1.31 3.40 3.30
N THR A 178 0.80 2.63 2.33
CA THR A 178 -0.46 1.91 2.45
C THR A 178 -0.17 0.48 2.84
N VAL A 179 -0.80 0.03 3.92
CA VAL A 179 -0.65 -1.31 4.48
C VAL A 179 -1.99 -2.05 4.47
N LYS A 180 -1.94 -3.38 4.36
CA LYS A 180 -3.12 -4.25 4.42
C LYS A 180 -2.74 -5.52 5.18
N PRO A 181 -2.40 -5.42 6.49
CA PRO A 181 -2.07 -6.57 7.31
C PRO A 181 -3.32 -7.39 7.65
N ASP A 182 -3.11 -8.62 8.16
CA ASP A 182 -4.20 -9.39 8.79
C ASP A 182 -4.71 -8.68 10.04
N VAL A 183 -3.80 -8.05 10.83
CA VAL A 183 -4.18 -7.30 12.04
C VAL A 183 -3.45 -5.95 12.08
N TYR A 184 -4.20 -4.88 12.22
CA TYR A 184 -3.69 -3.54 12.46
C TYR A 184 -4.06 -3.07 13.86
N ILE A 185 -3.07 -2.80 14.71
CA ILE A 185 -3.26 -2.33 16.08
C ILE A 185 -2.95 -0.84 16.14
N ALA A 186 -3.97 -0.02 16.37
CA ALA A 186 -3.88 1.43 16.44
C ALA A 186 -3.79 1.91 17.89
N LEU A 187 -2.63 2.41 18.31
CA LEU A 187 -2.34 2.85 19.67
C LEU A 187 -2.34 4.38 19.76
N GLY A 188 -3.34 4.95 20.42
CA GLY A 188 -3.45 6.40 20.59
C GLY A 188 -3.58 7.17 19.27
N ILE A 189 -4.23 6.57 18.28
CA ILE A 189 -4.50 7.15 16.94
C ILE A 189 -5.92 7.68 16.92
N SER A 190 -6.09 8.94 16.50
CA SER A 190 -7.43 9.55 16.39
C SER A 190 -8.26 9.00 15.21
N GLY A 191 -7.60 8.55 14.17
CA GLY A 191 -8.31 8.04 12.98
C GLY A 191 -8.74 9.13 12.00
N ALA A 192 -7.91 10.16 11.80
CA ALA A 192 -8.13 11.12 10.71
C ALA A 192 -8.19 10.40 9.35
N THR A 193 -9.03 10.88 8.42
CA THR A 193 -9.24 10.28 7.09
C THR A 193 -7.94 9.99 6.36
N GLN A 194 -6.95 10.90 6.46
CA GLN A 194 -5.65 10.74 5.82
C GLN A 194 -4.86 9.54 6.34
N HIS A 195 -5.03 9.18 7.62
CA HIS A 195 -4.43 7.98 8.19
C HIS A 195 -5.21 6.74 7.78
N GLN A 196 -6.54 6.80 7.83
CA GLN A 196 -7.42 5.69 7.46
C GLN A 196 -7.17 5.21 6.03
N VAL A 197 -6.92 6.12 5.07
CA VAL A 197 -6.57 5.77 3.68
C VAL A 197 -5.41 4.77 3.59
N GLY A 198 -4.48 4.84 4.53
CA GLY A 198 -3.31 3.97 4.55
C GLY A 198 -3.51 2.61 5.21
N MET A 199 -4.63 2.37 5.95
CA MET A 199 -4.77 1.16 6.75
C MET A 199 -6.18 0.56 6.83
N LYS A 200 -7.21 1.24 6.37
CA LYS A 200 -8.60 0.80 6.49
C LYS A 200 -8.93 -0.53 5.81
N ASP A 201 -8.12 -0.92 4.83
CA ASP A 201 -8.28 -2.19 4.11
C ASP A 201 -7.60 -3.37 4.84
N SER A 202 -7.13 -3.19 6.08
CA SER A 202 -6.65 -4.25 6.95
C SER A 202 -7.79 -5.22 7.26
N LYS A 203 -7.46 -6.50 7.46
CA LYS A 203 -8.50 -7.51 7.68
C LYS A 203 -9.18 -7.38 9.04
N TYR A 204 -8.40 -7.02 10.07
CA TYR A 204 -8.90 -6.70 11.41
C TYR A 204 -8.20 -5.44 11.92
N ILE A 205 -8.97 -4.53 12.48
CA ILE A 205 -8.49 -3.29 13.08
C ILE A 205 -8.82 -3.30 14.58
N ILE A 206 -7.78 -3.23 15.40
CA ILE A 206 -7.89 -3.10 16.85
C ILE A 206 -7.47 -1.68 17.21
N ALA A 207 -8.33 -0.92 17.89
CA ALA A 207 -8.04 0.45 18.28
C ALA A 207 -8.06 0.62 19.81
N ILE A 208 -7.03 1.28 20.32
CA ILE A 208 -6.93 1.69 21.72
C ILE A 208 -6.77 3.21 21.77
N ASN A 209 -7.74 3.89 22.35
CA ASN A 209 -7.71 5.34 22.53
C ASN A 209 -8.46 5.71 23.81
N LYS A 210 -8.01 6.78 24.47
CA LYS A 210 -8.70 7.32 25.66
C LYS A 210 -9.94 8.14 25.31
N ASP A 211 -10.02 8.65 24.09
CA ASP A 211 -11.13 9.44 23.56
C ASP A 211 -12.14 8.48 22.89
N GLU A 212 -13.30 8.30 23.52
CA GLU A 212 -14.37 7.42 23.04
C GLU A 212 -14.98 7.90 21.70
N GLU A 213 -14.90 9.21 21.42
CA GLU A 213 -15.40 9.81 20.19
C GLU A 213 -14.36 9.79 19.04
N ALA A 214 -13.18 9.19 19.27
CA ALA A 214 -12.14 9.13 18.25
C ALA A 214 -12.64 8.41 16.98
N PRO A 215 -12.53 9.03 15.79
CA PRO A 215 -13.01 8.46 14.53
C PRO A 215 -12.45 7.08 14.18
N ILE A 216 -11.33 6.68 14.80
CA ILE A 216 -10.74 5.36 14.60
C ILE A 216 -11.70 4.24 15.01
N PHE A 217 -12.55 4.47 16.02
CA PHE A 217 -13.52 3.48 16.49
C PHE A 217 -14.64 3.19 15.48
N GLN A 218 -14.88 4.10 14.52
CA GLN A 218 -15.88 3.88 13.48
C GLN A 218 -15.48 2.80 12.47
N ILE A 219 -14.17 2.52 12.37
CA ILE A 219 -13.63 1.51 11.46
C ILE A 219 -12.95 0.34 12.18
N ALA A 220 -12.91 0.37 13.52
CA ALA A 220 -12.29 -0.68 14.31
C ALA A 220 -13.25 -1.87 14.50
N ASP A 221 -12.74 -3.09 14.28
CA ASP A 221 -13.45 -4.33 14.61
C ASP A 221 -13.49 -4.56 16.13
N LEU A 222 -12.42 -4.10 16.81
CA LEU A 222 -12.33 -4.15 18.27
C LEU A 222 -11.80 -2.81 18.80
N GLY A 223 -12.61 -2.11 19.56
CA GLY A 223 -12.26 -0.85 20.22
C GLY A 223 -12.11 -1.00 21.73
N LEU A 224 -11.05 -0.44 22.28
CA LEU A 224 -10.84 -0.34 23.72
C LEU A 224 -10.66 1.13 24.11
N VAL A 225 -11.64 1.66 24.83
CA VAL A 225 -11.56 3.02 25.39
C VAL A 225 -10.74 2.96 26.68
N ALA A 226 -9.46 3.28 26.58
CA ALA A 226 -8.52 3.22 27.68
C ALA A 226 -7.30 4.12 27.42
N ASP A 227 -6.59 4.45 28.49
CA ASP A 227 -5.27 5.07 28.37
C ASP A 227 -4.25 4.06 27.83
N THR A 228 -3.71 4.37 26.67
CA THR A 228 -2.78 3.52 25.93
C THR A 228 -1.53 3.17 26.76
N LEU A 229 -1.01 4.14 27.52
CA LEU A 229 0.21 3.96 28.33
C LEU A 229 0.01 2.99 29.50
N SER A 230 -1.22 2.90 30.01
CA SER A 230 -1.55 2.00 31.13
C SER A 230 -1.94 0.60 30.68
N ILE A 231 -2.51 0.44 29.48
CA ILE A 231 -3.06 -0.84 29.03
C ILE A 231 -2.10 -1.64 28.17
N VAL A 232 -1.26 -0.99 27.34
CA VAL A 232 -0.33 -1.68 26.42
C VAL A 232 0.65 -2.58 27.17
N PRO A 233 1.29 -2.14 28.28
CA PRO A 233 2.16 -3.02 29.06
C PRO A 233 1.47 -4.29 29.54
N LYS A 234 0.21 -4.16 30.03
CA LYS A 234 -0.57 -5.31 30.51
C LYS A 234 -0.90 -6.29 29.37
N ILE A 235 -1.18 -5.78 28.17
CA ILE A 235 -1.39 -6.63 26.99
C ILE A 235 -0.09 -7.36 26.68
N THR A 236 1.02 -6.65 26.62
CA THR A 236 2.34 -7.21 26.29
C THR A 236 2.80 -8.27 27.30
N GLU A 237 2.51 -8.11 28.59
CA GLU A 237 2.83 -9.09 29.62
C GLU A 237 2.01 -10.39 29.50
N ASN A 238 0.81 -10.34 28.94
CA ASN A 238 -0.10 -11.49 28.83
C ASN A 238 -0.04 -12.19 27.45
N LEU A 239 0.83 -11.74 26.54
CA LEU A 239 1.18 -12.38 25.27
C LEU A 239 2.45 -13.24 25.44
#